data_22928e1bd788ecf2509a5d85cd3ebfc1
#
_entry.id   22928e1bd788ecf2509a5d85cd3ebfc1
#
_cell.length_a   1.000
_cell.length_b   1.000
_cell.length_c   1.000
_cell.angle_alpha   90.00
_cell.angle_beta   90.00
_cell.angle_gamma   90.00
#
_symmetry.space_group_name_H-M   'P 1'
#
loop_
_entity.id
_entity.type
_entity.pdbx_description
1 polymer ?
#
loop_
_entity_poly.entity_id
_entity_poly.type
_entity_poly.pdbx_seq_one_letter_code
_entity_poly.pdbx_strand_id
1 'polypeptide(L)'
;MGEFTGEKDFIPFRYQGQYEDVEIGLYYNRIRYYDPEQGNYTQVDPIGLAGGNPTLYGYVSNPNNWVDSLGLRGNLYDIVEYGKKSDGLFNHHNIMDAWAKNNIPGYISRLSAQPTVQLTKELHDAAHAAERKWMKEKFGKVRGNWEVMTPRQAQELSEIMFDVAKVPKEVRGEYYKEFNKYIYTKCK
;
A
#
# COMPACT_ATOMS: atom_id res chain seq x y z
N MET A 1 25.68 23.53 -14.68
CA MET A 1 24.43 22.93 -15.14
C MET A 1 24.52 22.78 -16.64
N GLY A 2 24.50 21.58 -17.17
CA GLY A 2 24.55 21.36 -18.62
C GLY A 2 23.20 21.76 -19.24
N GLU A 3 23.23 22.54 -20.30
CA GLU A 3 22.04 22.83 -21.09
C GLU A 3 21.54 21.58 -21.78
N PHE A 4 20.26 21.29 -21.59
CA PHE A 4 19.59 20.16 -22.25
C PHE A 4 19.36 20.52 -23.73
N THR A 5 19.99 19.78 -24.64
CA THR A 5 19.95 20.03 -26.10
C THR A 5 18.99 19.08 -26.83
N GLY A 6 17.86 18.69 -26.24
CA GLY A 6 16.84 17.83 -26.83
C GLY A 6 15.45 18.46 -26.80
N GLU A 7 14.52 17.93 -27.62
CA GLU A 7 13.11 18.31 -27.52
C GLU A 7 12.55 17.86 -26.18
N LYS A 8 12.08 18.80 -25.35
CA LYS A 8 11.49 18.55 -24.03
C LYS A 8 10.31 17.58 -24.08
N ASP A 9 9.62 17.55 -25.19
CA ASP A 9 8.38 16.81 -25.39
C ASP A 9 8.59 15.34 -25.76
N PHE A 10 9.84 14.93 -26.05
CA PHE A 10 10.15 13.55 -26.44
C PHE A 10 10.03 12.55 -25.29
N ILE A 11 10.23 12.99 -24.05
CA ILE A 11 10.09 12.15 -22.85
C ILE A 11 9.09 12.81 -21.88
N PRO A 12 7.83 12.35 -21.88
CA PRO A 12 6.77 12.97 -21.04
C PRO A 12 6.86 12.60 -19.57
N PHE A 13 7.78 11.71 -19.17
CA PHE A 13 8.00 11.36 -17.78
C PHE A 13 8.71 12.47 -17.03
N ARG A 14 8.14 12.84 -15.88
CA ARG A 14 8.71 13.90 -15.02
C ARG A 14 9.27 13.28 -13.75
N TYR A 15 8.79 13.65 -12.57
CA TYR A 15 9.22 13.00 -11.34
C TYR A 15 8.65 11.59 -11.28
N GLN A 16 9.14 10.76 -10.36
CA GLN A 16 8.79 9.34 -10.32
C GLN A 16 7.27 9.11 -10.28
N GLY A 17 6.75 8.42 -11.26
CA GLY A 17 5.32 8.12 -11.41
C GLY A 17 4.50 9.21 -12.10
N GLN A 18 5.09 10.33 -12.48
CA GLN A 18 4.40 11.45 -13.11
C GLN A 18 4.58 11.45 -14.63
N TYR A 19 3.51 11.76 -15.34
CA TYR A 19 3.44 11.92 -16.78
C TYR A 19 2.95 13.35 -17.10
N GLU A 20 3.71 14.11 -17.87
CA GLU A 20 3.32 15.45 -18.25
C GLU A 20 2.20 15.42 -19.27
N ASP A 21 1.14 16.12 -18.96
CA ASP A 21 0.07 16.46 -19.88
C ASP A 21 0.38 17.87 -20.44
N VAL A 22 0.99 17.88 -21.64
CA VAL A 22 1.46 19.11 -22.28
C VAL A 22 0.33 20.04 -22.70
N GLU A 23 -0.90 19.53 -22.85
CA GLU A 23 -2.05 20.33 -23.26
C GLU A 23 -2.50 21.28 -22.12
N ILE A 24 -2.36 20.82 -20.88
CA ILE A 24 -2.83 21.57 -19.71
C ILE A 24 -1.67 22.01 -18.78
N GLY A 25 -0.42 21.59 -19.06
CA GLY A 25 0.76 21.94 -18.27
C GLY A 25 0.82 21.31 -16.88
N LEU A 26 0.05 20.26 -16.64
CA LEU A 26 -0.01 19.54 -15.38
C LEU A 26 0.67 18.16 -15.50
N TYR A 27 1.04 17.57 -14.36
CA TYR A 27 1.62 16.24 -14.32
C TYR A 27 0.59 15.23 -13.81
N TYR A 28 0.16 14.32 -14.69
CA TYR A 28 -0.72 13.23 -14.33
C TYR A 28 0.00 12.21 -13.44
N ASN A 29 -0.53 11.97 -12.27
CA ASN A 29 -0.01 11.01 -11.30
C ASN A 29 -1.14 10.03 -10.90
N ARG A 30 -1.45 9.10 -11.81
CA ARG A 30 -2.47 8.05 -11.68
C ARG A 30 -3.90 8.56 -11.42
N ILE A 31 -4.16 9.05 -10.22
CA ILE A 31 -5.52 9.46 -9.81
C ILE A 31 -5.66 10.95 -9.58
N ARG A 32 -4.55 11.69 -9.61
CA ARG A 32 -4.52 13.15 -9.43
C ARG A 32 -3.62 13.83 -10.45
N TYR A 33 -3.89 15.10 -10.69
CA TYR A 33 -2.98 15.98 -11.43
C TYR A 33 -2.17 16.83 -10.46
N TYR A 34 -0.88 16.84 -10.65
CA TYR A 34 0.06 17.67 -9.90
C TYR A 34 0.37 18.93 -10.69
N ASP A 35 0.27 20.06 -10.03
CA ASP A 35 0.67 21.38 -10.57
C ASP A 35 2.12 21.65 -10.20
N PRO A 36 3.06 21.64 -11.18
CA PRO A 36 4.47 21.86 -10.90
C PRO A 36 4.79 23.29 -10.49
N GLU A 37 3.93 24.29 -10.82
CA GLU A 37 4.14 25.68 -10.42
C GLU A 37 3.73 25.91 -8.97
N GLN A 38 2.64 25.28 -8.52
CA GLN A 38 2.17 25.40 -7.15
C GLN A 38 2.79 24.36 -6.20
N GLY A 39 3.38 23.31 -6.72
CA GLY A 39 3.95 22.23 -5.92
C GLY A 39 2.92 21.34 -5.20
N ASN A 40 1.69 21.34 -5.66
CA ASN A 40 0.56 20.64 -5.04
C ASN A 40 -0.29 19.91 -6.08
N TYR A 41 -1.14 18.97 -5.61
CA TYR A 41 -2.19 18.40 -6.44
C TYR A 41 -3.33 19.40 -6.69
N THR A 42 -3.96 19.31 -7.83
CA THR A 42 -5.13 20.12 -8.19
C THR A 42 -6.44 19.54 -7.64
N GLN A 43 -6.45 18.27 -7.26
CA GLN A 43 -7.59 17.58 -6.66
C GLN A 43 -7.32 17.23 -5.21
N VAL A 44 -8.41 17.18 -4.43
CA VAL A 44 -8.39 16.68 -3.04
C VAL A 44 -7.94 15.22 -3.02
N ASP A 45 -7.15 14.86 -2.02
CA ASP A 45 -6.78 13.46 -1.81
C ASP A 45 -8.02 12.58 -1.58
N PRO A 46 -8.26 11.54 -2.38
CA PRO A 46 -9.41 10.64 -2.20
C PRO A 46 -9.48 9.97 -0.84
N ILE A 47 -8.33 9.81 -0.16
CA ILE A 47 -8.25 9.26 1.20
C ILE A 47 -8.29 10.36 2.27
N GLY A 48 -8.35 11.62 1.88
CA GLY A 48 -8.43 12.77 2.78
C GLY A 48 -7.23 12.88 3.72
N LEU A 49 -7.49 13.29 4.94
CA LEU A 49 -6.45 13.41 5.99
C LEU A 49 -5.90 12.05 6.46
N ALA A 50 -6.49 10.93 6.07
CA ALA A 50 -5.97 9.59 6.36
C ALA A 50 -4.59 9.34 5.71
N GLY A 51 -4.23 10.08 4.66
CA GLY A 51 -2.89 10.09 4.08
C GLY A 51 -1.79 10.71 4.97
N GLY A 52 -2.14 11.21 6.16
CA GLY A 52 -1.18 11.79 7.12
C GLY A 52 -0.64 13.17 6.74
N ASN A 53 -1.21 13.89 5.74
CA ASN A 53 -0.86 15.27 5.39
C ASN A 53 -1.79 16.28 6.06
N PRO A 54 -1.28 17.39 6.59
CA PRO A 54 -2.12 18.46 7.08
C PRO A 54 -2.91 19.16 5.97
N THR A 55 -2.51 19.00 4.69
CA THR A 55 -3.24 19.56 3.55
C THR A 55 -3.82 18.46 2.67
N LEU A 56 -5.03 18.66 2.15
CA LEU A 56 -5.69 17.70 1.25
C LEU A 56 -5.10 17.69 -0.18
N TYR A 57 -4.25 18.65 -0.49
CA TYR A 57 -3.66 18.86 -1.82
C TYR A 57 -2.15 18.59 -1.87
N GLY A 58 -1.52 18.30 -0.73
CA GLY A 58 -0.07 18.15 -0.66
C GLY A 58 0.44 16.93 -1.45
N TYR A 59 1.60 17.06 -2.09
CA TYR A 59 2.34 15.96 -2.70
C TYR A 59 2.93 15.09 -1.56
N VAL A 60 4.18 15.20 -1.23
CA VAL A 60 4.81 14.49 -0.10
C VAL A 60 5.44 15.48 0.88
N SER A 61 5.66 15.07 2.13
CA SER A 61 6.24 15.96 3.14
C SER A 61 7.70 16.36 2.85
N ASN A 62 8.44 15.49 2.17
CA ASN A 62 9.82 15.76 1.72
C ASN A 62 10.08 15.09 0.36
N PRO A 63 9.99 15.84 -0.76
CA PRO A 63 10.16 15.27 -2.10
C PRO A 63 11.59 14.80 -2.41
N ASN A 64 12.58 15.14 -1.59
CA ASN A 64 13.94 14.62 -1.76
C ASN A 64 14.07 13.16 -1.33
N ASN A 65 13.22 12.71 -0.43
CA ASN A 65 13.28 11.35 0.17
C ASN A 65 12.06 10.50 -0.13
N TRP A 66 10.99 11.11 -0.63
CA TRP A 66 9.69 10.47 -0.78
C TRP A 66 9.09 10.70 -2.15
N VAL A 67 8.35 9.70 -2.63
CA VAL A 67 7.64 9.72 -3.91
C VAL A 67 6.21 9.28 -3.66
N ASP A 68 5.24 10.02 -4.19
CA ASP A 68 3.85 9.59 -4.22
C ASP A 68 3.59 8.74 -5.47
N SER A 69 3.91 7.45 -5.40
CA SER A 69 3.80 6.52 -6.52
C SER A 69 2.37 6.19 -6.93
N LEU A 70 1.38 6.52 -6.09
CA LEU A 70 -0.03 6.20 -6.32
C LEU A 70 -0.90 7.45 -6.51
N GLY A 71 -0.36 8.65 -6.32
CA GLY A 71 -1.16 9.87 -6.26
C GLY A 71 -2.06 9.92 -5.02
N LEU A 72 -1.74 9.15 -3.97
CA LEU A 72 -2.47 9.02 -2.70
C LEU A 72 -1.65 9.46 -1.52
N ARG A 73 -0.58 10.18 -1.77
CA ARG A 73 0.34 10.69 -0.81
C ARG A 73 1.01 9.71 0.16
N GLY A 74 2.32 9.72 0.01
CA GLY A 74 3.40 9.07 0.73
C GLY A 74 3.09 8.18 1.91
N ASN A 75 3.37 6.91 1.77
CA ASN A 75 3.45 5.84 2.76
C ASN A 75 2.15 5.15 3.16
N LEU A 76 0.97 5.80 3.13
CA LEU A 76 -0.27 5.07 3.32
C LEU A 76 -0.47 4.13 2.13
N TYR A 77 -0.72 2.86 2.45
CA TYR A 77 -0.83 1.73 1.51
C TYR A 77 0.47 1.33 0.79
N ASP A 78 1.62 1.91 1.12
CA ASP A 78 2.88 1.40 0.61
C ASP A 78 3.08 -0.07 1.00
N ILE A 79 3.57 -0.86 0.05
CA ILE A 79 3.99 -2.23 0.32
C ILE A 79 5.45 -2.19 0.74
N VAL A 80 5.68 -2.54 1.99
CA VAL A 80 7.01 -2.50 2.60
C VAL A 80 7.36 -3.82 3.24
N GLU A 81 8.64 -4.05 3.42
CA GLU A 81 9.13 -5.19 4.21
C GLU A 81 8.71 -5.05 5.69
N TYR A 82 8.37 -6.17 6.31
CA TYR A 82 7.99 -6.21 7.72
C TYR A 82 9.08 -5.60 8.62
N GLY A 83 8.64 -4.77 9.54
CA GLY A 83 9.53 -4.07 10.48
C GLY A 83 10.08 -2.74 9.96
N LYS A 84 9.87 -2.38 8.68
CA LYS A 84 10.17 -1.05 8.19
C LYS A 84 9.25 -0.05 8.87
N LYS A 85 9.84 0.89 9.59
CA LYS A 85 9.09 1.93 10.31
C LYS A 85 8.85 3.13 9.41
N SER A 86 7.65 3.67 9.48
CA SER A 86 7.28 4.98 8.92
C SER A 86 6.50 5.74 9.97
N ASP A 87 6.67 7.05 10.02
CA ASP A 87 6.05 7.86 11.06
C ASP A 87 4.52 7.77 11.03
N GLY A 88 3.95 7.32 12.15
CA GLY A 88 2.51 7.19 12.33
C GLY A 88 1.83 6.04 11.59
N LEU A 89 2.59 5.20 10.85
CA LEU A 89 2.05 4.07 10.11
C LEU A 89 2.44 2.73 10.72
N PHE A 90 1.56 1.76 10.54
CA PHE A 90 1.67 0.39 11.05
C PHE A 90 1.74 -0.60 9.90
N ASN A 91 2.64 -1.56 10.01
CA ASN A 91 2.79 -2.63 9.04
C ASN A 91 1.70 -3.68 9.27
N HIS A 92 0.84 -3.89 8.29
CA HIS A 92 -0.25 -4.85 8.34
C HIS A 92 0.03 -6.06 7.44
N HIS A 93 0.04 -7.25 8.03
CA HIS A 93 0.06 -8.52 7.28
C HIS A 93 -1.35 -8.86 6.82
N ASN A 94 -1.67 -8.56 5.59
CA ASN A 94 -3.01 -8.81 5.11
C ASN A 94 -3.30 -10.30 4.92
N ILE A 95 -2.36 -11.09 4.37
CA ILE A 95 -2.37 -12.54 4.55
C ILE A 95 -1.80 -12.80 5.93
N MET A 96 -2.64 -13.26 6.84
CA MET A 96 -2.29 -13.43 8.24
C MET A 96 -1.05 -14.30 8.41
N ASP A 97 -0.05 -13.75 9.08
CA ASP A 97 1.20 -14.45 9.40
C ASP A 97 0.96 -15.80 10.11
N ALA A 98 -0.02 -15.83 11.01
CA ALA A 98 -0.42 -17.06 11.70
C ALA A 98 -0.98 -18.12 10.76
N TRP A 99 -1.77 -17.76 9.75
CA TRP A 99 -2.26 -18.69 8.74
C TRP A 99 -1.13 -19.19 7.86
N ALA A 100 -0.31 -18.29 7.35
CA ALA A 100 0.80 -18.63 6.47
C ALA A 100 1.79 -19.60 7.14
N LYS A 101 2.12 -19.34 8.42
CA LYS A 101 2.98 -20.22 9.22
C LYS A 101 2.45 -21.66 9.33
N ASN A 102 1.13 -21.85 9.40
CA ASN A 102 0.52 -23.17 9.55
C ASN A 102 0.22 -23.87 8.22
N ASN A 103 0.18 -23.14 7.10
CA ASN A 103 -0.31 -23.67 5.83
C ASN A 103 0.71 -23.58 4.68
N ILE A 104 1.79 -22.82 4.82
CA ILE A 104 2.79 -22.68 3.76
C ILE A 104 4.09 -23.34 4.21
N PRO A 105 4.53 -24.42 3.55
CA PRO A 105 5.79 -25.08 3.87
C PRO A 105 6.98 -24.11 3.78
N GLY A 106 7.87 -24.16 4.76
CA GLY A 106 9.06 -23.30 4.80
C GLY A 106 8.80 -21.83 5.15
N TYR A 107 7.56 -21.44 5.44
CA TYR A 107 7.25 -20.07 5.82
C TYR A 107 7.85 -19.71 7.19
N ILE A 108 8.58 -18.62 7.22
CA ILE A 108 9.21 -18.07 8.43
C ILE A 108 8.40 -16.86 8.90
N SER A 109 7.73 -17.02 10.06
CA SER A 109 6.94 -15.96 10.68
C SER A 109 7.77 -14.73 11.00
N ARG A 110 7.24 -13.56 10.68
CA ARG A 110 7.83 -12.25 11.00
C ARG A 110 9.25 -12.02 10.46
N LEU A 111 9.57 -12.66 9.33
CA LEU A 111 10.82 -12.37 8.62
C LEU A 111 10.76 -10.97 8.01
N SER A 112 11.87 -10.22 8.09
CA SER A 112 11.94 -8.85 7.59
C SER A 112 11.61 -8.69 6.10
N ALA A 113 11.84 -9.72 5.29
CA ALA A 113 11.51 -9.69 3.86
C ALA A 113 10.01 -9.89 3.53
N GLN A 114 9.15 -10.11 4.53
CA GLN A 114 7.71 -10.27 4.29
C GLN A 114 7.08 -8.97 3.84
N PRO A 115 6.26 -8.97 2.79
CA PRO A 115 5.52 -7.79 2.39
C PRO A 115 4.40 -7.50 3.38
N THR A 116 4.27 -6.24 3.73
CA THR A 116 3.21 -5.69 4.56
C THR A 116 2.67 -4.43 3.91
N VAL A 117 1.42 -4.08 4.20
CA VAL A 117 0.81 -2.83 3.77
C VAL A 117 0.89 -1.82 4.92
N GLN A 118 1.32 -0.61 4.64
CA GLN A 118 1.33 0.46 5.63
C GLN A 118 -0.06 1.07 5.81
N LEU A 119 -0.56 1.07 7.03
CA LEU A 119 -1.87 1.59 7.41
C LEU A 119 -1.75 2.60 8.54
N THR A 120 -2.67 3.56 8.63
CA THR A 120 -2.82 4.35 9.86
C THR A 120 -3.25 3.44 11.01
N LYS A 121 -3.12 3.92 12.23
CA LYS A 121 -3.55 3.16 13.41
C LYS A 121 -5.03 2.77 13.32
N GLU A 122 -5.89 3.69 12.92
CA GLU A 122 -7.33 3.49 12.80
C GLU A 122 -7.68 2.41 11.78
N LEU A 123 -7.04 2.44 10.60
CA LEU A 123 -7.27 1.47 9.53
C LEU A 123 -6.71 0.09 9.91
N HIS A 124 -5.55 0.05 10.55
CA HIS A 124 -4.94 -1.16 11.06
C HIS A 124 -5.81 -1.83 12.14
N ASP A 125 -6.31 -1.05 13.10
CA ASP A 125 -7.20 -1.53 14.16
C ASP A 125 -8.55 -2.01 13.59
N ALA A 126 -9.09 -1.31 12.58
CA ALA A 126 -10.31 -1.69 11.87
C ALA A 126 -10.14 -3.01 11.10
N ALA A 127 -9.03 -3.21 10.41
CA ALA A 127 -8.72 -4.47 9.73
C ALA A 127 -8.66 -5.64 10.72
N HIS A 128 -7.99 -5.48 11.86
CA HIS A 128 -7.95 -6.49 12.91
C HIS A 128 -9.29 -6.71 13.61
N ALA A 129 -10.15 -5.71 13.69
CA ALA A 129 -11.51 -5.88 14.19
C ALA A 129 -12.35 -6.74 13.23
N ALA A 130 -12.21 -6.51 11.92
CA ALA A 130 -12.86 -7.32 10.89
C ALA A 130 -12.37 -8.78 10.91
N GLU A 131 -11.06 -9.01 11.05
CA GLU A 131 -10.46 -10.34 11.25
C GLU A 131 -11.11 -11.07 12.42
N ARG A 132 -11.14 -10.45 13.61
CA ARG A 132 -11.72 -11.05 14.81
C ARG A 132 -13.21 -11.38 14.64
N LYS A 133 -13.97 -10.49 14.00
CA LYS A 133 -15.40 -10.70 13.73
C LYS A 133 -15.60 -11.90 12.80
N TRP A 134 -14.93 -11.92 11.67
CA TRP A 134 -15.00 -13.00 10.69
C TRP A 134 -14.60 -14.36 11.28
N MET A 135 -13.49 -14.39 12.04
CA MET A 135 -13.02 -15.61 12.71
C MET A 135 -14.07 -16.14 13.69
N LYS A 136 -14.71 -15.26 14.46
CA LYS A 136 -15.79 -15.66 15.39
C LYS A 136 -17.00 -16.21 14.66
N GLU A 137 -17.39 -15.62 13.55
CA GLU A 137 -18.53 -16.06 12.73
C GLU A 137 -18.26 -17.40 12.04
N LYS A 138 -17.07 -17.61 11.50
CA LYS A 138 -16.73 -18.83 10.74
C LYS A 138 -16.34 -20.01 11.64
N PHE A 139 -15.67 -19.77 12.74
CA PHE A 139 -15.07 -20.80 13.58
C PHE A 139 -15.50 -20.76 15.05
N GLY A 140 -16.38 -19.85 15.44
CA GLY A 140 -16.84 -19.69 16.82
C GLY A 140 -15.78 -19.14 17.80
N LYS A 141 -14.56 -18.86 17.32
CA LYS A 141 -13.41 -18.40 18.13
C LYS A 141 -12.73 -17.21 17.43
N VAL A 142 -12.19 -16.31 18.24
CA VAL A 142 -11.49 -15.11 17.75
C VAL A 142 -10.03 -15.43 17.33
N ARG A 143 -9.45 -16.52 17.86
CA ARG A 143 -8.07 -16.95 17.57
C ARG A 143 -7.98 -18.45 17.44
N GLY A 144 -7.02 -18.93 16.67
CA GLY A 144 -6.82 -20.35 16.40
C GLY A 144 -7.53 -20.81 15.10
N ASN A 145 -7.53 -22.12 14.86
CA ASN A 145 -8.06 -22.73 13.63
C ASN A 145 -7.34 -22.32 12.32
N TRP A 146 -6.15 -21.77 12.43
CA TRP A 146 -5.36 -21.37 11.25
C TRP A 146 -5.01 -22.57 10.37
N GLU A 147 -4.75 -23.72 10.97
CA GLU A 147 -4.44 -24.99 10.31
C GLU A 147 -5.60 -25.58 9.50
N VAL A 148 -6.84 -25.29 9.87
CA VAL A 148 -8.04 -25.78 9.16
C VAL A 148 -8.63 -24.76 8.20
N MET A 149 -8.13 -23.53 8.21
CA MET A 149 -8.55 -22.46 7.30
C MET A 149 -7.98 -22.74 5.90
N THR A 150 -8.86 -22.87 4.92
CA THR A 150 -8.46 -23.07 3.52
C THR A 150 -7.82 -21.84 2.91
N PRO A 151 -6.99 -21.95 1.84
CA PRO A 151 -6.44 -20.81 1.12
C PRO A 151 -7.52 -19.83 0.62
N ARG A 152 -8.67 -20.36 0.16
CA ARG A 152 -9.80 -19.53 -0.27
C ARG A 152 -10.38 -18.70 0.87
N GLN A 153 -10.50 -19.28 2.06
CA GLN A 153 -10.96 -18.55 3.25
C GLN A 153 -9.95 -17.50 3.71
N ALA A 154 -8.65 -17.79 3.60
CA ALA A 154 -7.60 -16.83 3.89
C ALA A 154 -7.65 -15.64 2.92
N GLN A 155 -7.89 -15.90 1.64
CA GLN A 155 -8.07 -14.84 0.65
C GLN A 155 -9.36 -14.03 0.90
N GLU A 156 -10.49 -14.70 1.19
CA GLU A 156 -11.76 -14.03 1.55
C GLU A 156 -11.56 -13.06 2.72
N LEU A 157 -10.89 -13.51 3.77
CA LEU A 157 -10.60 -12.67 4.93
C LEU A 157 -9.64 -11.52 4.57
N SER A 158 -8.63 -11.78 3.74
CA SER A 158 -7.72 -10.74 3.24
C SER A 158 -8.47 -9.63 2.50
N GLU A 159 -9.39 -9.98 1.62
CA GLU A 159 -10.19 -8.98 0.89
C GLU A 159 -11.10 -8.17 1.83
N ILE A 160 -11.72 -8.81 2.82
CA ILE A 160 -12.51 -8.12 3.85
C ILE A 160 -11.66 -7.11 4.65
N MET A 161 -10.44 -7.51 5.03
CA MET A 161 -9.53 -6.59 5.73
C MET A 161 -9.11 -5.42 4.84
N PHE A 162 -8.83 -5.67 3.56
CA PHE A 162 -8.53 -4.64 2.59
C PHE A 162 -9.70 -3.67 2.38
N ASP A 163 -10.93 -4.19 2.30
CA ASP A 163 -12.13 -3.35 2.14
C ASP A 163 -12.33 -2.42 3.32
N VAL A 164 -12.24 -2.97 4.54
CA VAL A 164 -12.38 -2.18 5.77
C VAL A 164 -11.26 -1.17 5.93
N ALA A 165 -10.03 -1.53 5.54
CA ALA A 165 -8.88 -0.63 5.51
C ALA A 165 -8.87 0.32 4.30
N LYS A 166 -9.88 0.24 3.40
CA LYS A 166 -10.01 1.08 2.19
C LYS A 166 -8.79 0.99 1.26
N VAL A 167 -8.11 -0.15 1.23
CA VAL A 167 -6.93 -0.34 0.37
C VAL A 167 -7.34 -0.36 -1.09
N PRO A 168 -6.74 0.47 -1.96
CA PRO A 168 -7.03 0.48 -3.40
C PRO A 168 -6.79 -0.87 -4.06
N LYS A 169 -7.56 -1.19 -5.12
CA LYS A 169 -7.46 -2.50 -5.81
C LYS A 169 -6.09 -2.74 -6.44
N GLU A 170 -5.47 -1.69 -6.94
CA GLU A 170 -4.14 -1.71 -7.54
C GLU A 170 -3.08 -2.15 -6.51
N VAL A 171 -3.18 -1.61 -5.29
CA VAL A 171 -2.29 -1.97 -4.16
C VAL A 171 -2.49 -3.43 -3.74
N ARG A 172 -3.74 -3.91 -3.73
CA ARG A 172 -4.02 -5.33 -3.41
C ARG A 172 -3.33 -6.27 -4.39
N GLY A 173 -3.42 -5.97 -5.69
CA GLY A 173 -2.74 -6.74 -6.74
C GLY A 173 -1.23 -6.76 -6.56
N GLU A 174 -0.62 -5.61 -6.25
CA GLU A 174 0.81 -5.52 -5.99
C GLU A 174 1.21 -6.25 -4.70
N TYR A 175 0.41 -6.14 -3.63
CA TYR A 175 0.63 -6.90 -2.39
C TYR A 175 0.66 -8.41 -2.64
N TYR A 176 -0.34 -8.95 -3.37
CA TYR A 176 -0.36 -10.39 -3.68
C TYR A 176 0.82 -10.82 -4.55
N LYS A 177 1.24 -9.98 -5.48
CA LYS A 177 2.42 -10.23 -6.32
C LYS A 177 3.70 -10.31 -5.46
N GLU A 178 3.92 -9.34 -4.57
CA GLU A 178 5.08 -9.34 -3.68
C GLU A 178 5.01 -10.48 -2.64
N PHE A 179 3.81 -10.81 -2.12
CA PHE A 179 3.64 -11.96 -1.25
C PHE A 179 3.97 -13.28 -1.96
N ASN A 180 3.49 -13.49 -3.18
CA ASN A 180 3.84 -14.67 -3.97
C ASN A 180 5.34 -14.73 -4.25
N LYS A 181 5.95 -13.64 -4.65
CA LYS A 181 7.40 -13.55 -4.86
C LYS A 181 8.17 -13.93 -3.58
N TYR A 182 7.74 -13.43 -2.42
CA TYR A 182 8.31 -13.80 -1.13
C TYR A 182 8.23 -15.31 -0.88
N ILE A 183 7.04 -15.91 -1.07
CA ILE A 183 6.84 -17.36 -0.91
C ILE A 183 7.80 -18.16 -1.81
N TYR A 184 7.85 -17.83 -3.10
CA TYR A 184 8.68 -18.56 -4.06
C TYR A 184 10.19 -18.38 -3.86
N THR A 185 10.62 -17.29 -3.25
CA THR A 185 12.04 -16.99 -3.08
C THR A 185 12.61 -17.35 -1.71
N LYS A 186 11.81 -17.31 -0.66
CA LYS A 186 12.27 -17.45 0.73
C LYS A 186 11.74 -18.70 1.44
N CYS A 187 10.63 -19.28 0.98
CA CYS A 187 10.01 -20.44 1.60
C CYS A 187 10.34 -21.73 0.82
N LYS A 188 11.63 -22.04 0.73
CA LYS A 188 12.13 -23.28 0.07
C LYS A 188 12.45 -24.34 1.10
#